data_6c49925aa3a520b36e5feb0a9227a87c
#
_entry.id   6c49925aa3a520b36e5feb0a9227a87c
#
_cell.length_a   1.000
_cell.length_b   1.000
_cell.length_c   1.000
_cell.angle_alpha   90.00
_cell.angle_beta   90.00
_cell.angle_gamma   90.00
#
_symmetry.space_group_name_H-M   'P 1'
#
loop_
_entity.id
_entity.type
_entity.pdbx_description
1 polymer ?
#
loop_
_entity_poly.entity_id
_entity_poly.type
_entity_poly.pdbx_seq_one_letter_code
_entity_poly.pdbx_strand_id
1 'polypeptide(L)'
;MQNLTTYYSVMVKTLIFDFGGVIATISRDKAVAAFTRIGLNDADARLDKYHQSGIFQALEEGKLDEIGFRTELGRLCNRELSFEEVKKAWLGFFVEVPPAILKYLEELKKEYRILILSNTNPYVMSWACSTEFSSEGKPLTHYADRLYLSYQIGYTKPAPEIFRHLIDDSGICPEEALFVDDGASNVKKGEEFGFHTFCLANGSDWRSDLSALLQRLG
;
A
#
# COMPACT_ATOMS: atom_id res chain seq x y z
N MET A 1 -3.47 -49.44 11.97
CA MET A 1 -3.11 -48.62 10.79
C MET A 1 -3.11 -47.17 11.23
N GLN A 2 -1.93 -46.62 11.47
CA GLN A 2 -1.80 -45.19 11.79
C GLN A 2 -1.91 -44.41 10.48
N ASN A 3 -2.95 -43.59 10.37
CA ASN A 3 -3.06 -42.62 9.27
C ASN A 3 -1.93 -41.59 9.44
N LEU A 4 -0.86 -41.75 8.66
CA LEU A 4 0.13 -40.71 8.42
C LEU A 4 -0.56 -39.63 7.58
N THR A 5 -1.12 -38.62 8.23
CA THR A 5 -1.51 -37.38 7.56
C THR A 5 -0.20 -36.70 7.16
N THR A 6 0.18 -36.85 5.89
CA THR A 6 1.29 -36.10 5.31
C THR A 6 0.85 -34.65 5.28
N TYR A 7 1.32 -33.84 6.22
CA TYR A 7 1.22 -32.38 6.13
C TYR A 7 2.14 -31.97 4.97
N TYR A 8 1.56 -31.73 3.80
CA TYR A 8 2.27 -30.98 2.77
C TYR A 8 2.44 -29.57 3.33
N SER A 9 3.68 -29.17 3.63
CA SER A 9 4.03 -27.77 3.86
C SER A 9 3.61 -27.01 2.63
N VAL A 10 2.65 -26.10 2.77
CA VAL A 10 2.20 -25.26 1.66
C VAL A 10 3.23 -24.16 1.52
N MET A 11 4.10 -24.27 0.53
CA MET A 11 5.19 -23.33 0.31
C MET A 11 4.64 -22.00 -0.22
N VAL A 12 5.04 -20.91 0.40
CA VAL A 12 4.71 -19.55 -0.07
C VAL A 12 5.31 -19.33 -1.48
N LYS A 13 4.49 -18.87 -2.41
CA LYS A 13 4.86 -18.55 -3.80
C LYS A 13 4.68 -17.08 -4.14
N THR A 14 3.81 -16.38 -3.40
CA THR A 14 3.45 -14.99 -3.66
C THR A 14 3.60 -14.15 -2.40
N LEU A 15 4.24 -13.00 -2.53
CA LEU A 15 4.32 -11.99 -1.49
C LEU A 15 3.47 -10.79 -1.89
N ILE A 16 2.59 -10.36 -1.01
CA ILE A 16 1.69 -9.23 -1.21
C ILE A 16 2.09 -8.17 -0.21
N PHE A 17 2.60 -7.04 -0.67
CA PHE A 17 3.03 -5.94 0.18
C PHE A 17 2.05 -4.78 0.14
N ASP A 18 1.81 -4.14 1.29
CA ASP A 18 1.35 -2.76 1.28
C ASP A 18 2.45 -1.83 0.80
N PHE A 19 2.09 -0.62 0.40
CA PHE A 19 3.01 0.39 -0.09
C PHE A 19 3.44 1.33 1.04
N GLY A 20 2.48 2.10 1.59
CA GLY A 20 2.75 3.08 2.65
C GLY A 20 2.92 2.42 4.01
N GLY A 21 4.04 2.69 4.69
CA GLY A 21 4.36 2.05 5.97
C GLY A 21 5.19 0.78 5.84
N VAL A 22 5.20 0.15 4.67
CA VAL A 22 5.92 -1.10 4.38
C VAL A 22 7.10 -0.87 3.43
N ILE A 23 6.83 -0.43 2.20
CA ILE A 23 7.88 -0.13 1.19
C ILE A 23 8.41 1.28 1.38
N ALA A 24 7.53 2.23 1.66
CA ALA A 24 7.87 3.63 1.92
C ALA A 24 7.45 4.02 3.34
N THR A 25 8.36 4.65 4.08
CA THR A 25 8.05 5.19 5.42
C THR A 25 7.08 6.37 5.29
N ILE A 26 6.01 6.37 6.08
CA ILE A 26 4.99 7.43 6.04
C ILE A 26 4.87 8.20 7.37
N SER A 27 4.38 9.44 7.28
CA SER A 27 4.09 10.31 8.41
C SER A 27 2.82 11.10 8.19
N ARG A 28 1.79 10.85 9.00
CA ARG A 28 0.55 11.63 9.00
C ARG A 28 0.79 13.10 9.29
N ASP A 29 1.63 13.40 10.27
CA ASP A 29 1.87 14.80 10.69
C ASP A 29 2.51 15.64 9.57
N LYS A 30 3.42 15.04 8.79
CA LYS A 30 3.99 15.72 7.61
C LYS A 30 2.93 15.96 6.54
N ALA A 31 2.00 15.01 6.33
CA ALA A 31 0.88 15.19 5.40
C ALA A 31 -0.06 16.30 5.87
N VAL A 32 -0.46 16.31 7.16
CA VAL A 32 -1.25 17.38 7.76
C VAL A 32 -0.59 18.73 7.50
N ALA A 33 0.70 18.85 7.80
CA ALA A 33 1.44 20.10 7.55
C ALA A 33 1.49 20.48 6.06
N ALA A 34 1.55 19.49 5.14
CA ALA A 34 1.58 19.76 3.71
C ALA A 34 0.22 20.23 3.19
N PHE A 35 -0.88 19.60 3.61
CA PHE A 35 -2.24 20.03 3.25
C PHE A 35 -2.61 21.38 3.89
N THR A 36 -2.17 21.66 5.12
CA THR A 36 -2.35 22.97 5.75
C THR A 36 -1.65 24.08 4.95
N ARG A 37 -0.45 23.82 4.41
CA ARG A 37 0.29 24.80 3.59
C ARG A 37 -0.44 25.20 2.31
N ILE A 38 -1.24 24.31 1.73
CA ILE A 38 -2.05 24.62 0.54
C ILE A 38 -3.42 25.23 0.87
N GLY A 39 -3.72 25.45 2.17
CA GLY A 39 -4.90 26.15 2.64
C GLY A 39 -5.97 25.30 3.30
N LEU A 40 -5.75 23.99 3.50
CA LEU A 40 -6.70 23.12 4.20
C LEU A 40 -6.51 23.29 5.73
N ASN A 41 -7.27 24.21 6.34
CA ASN A 41 -7.09 24.57 7.74
C ASN A 41 -7.49 23.48 8.74
N ASP A 42 -8.37 22.57 8.34
CA ASP A 42 -8.84 21.44 9.14
C ASP A 42 -8.22 20.10 8.70
N ALA A 43 -7.03 20.15 8.10
CA ALA A 43 -6.31 18.98 7.61
C ALA A 43 -6.12 17.90 8.70
N ASP A 44 -5.85 18.30 9.94
CA ASP A 44 -5.69 17.37 11.07
C ASP A 44 -6.95 16.57 11.37
N ALA A 45 -8.13 17.17 11.22
CA ALA A 45 -9.40 16.48 11.42
C ALA A 45 -9.80 15.55 10.24
N ARG A 46 -9.23 15.76 9.04
CA ARG A 46 -9.60 15.05 7.82
C ARG A 46 -8.66 13.90 7.45
N LEU A 47 -7.39 14.01 7.83
CA LEU A 47 -6.38 13.03 7.46
C LEU A 47 -6.18 12.01 8.57
N ASP A 48 -6.20 10.74 8.20
CA ASP A 48 -5.83 9.63 9.07
C ASP A 48 -4.67 8.84 8.45
N LYS A 49 -4.00 8.03 9.25
CA LYS A 49 -2.87 7.22 8.79
C LYS A 49 -3.33 6.03 7.95
N TYR A 50 -4.46 5.42 8.32
CA TYR A 50 -4.93 4.16 7.75
C TYR A 50 -6.26 4.27 7.02
N HIS A 51 -7.16 5.17 7.48
CA HIS A 51 -8.52 5.26 6.98
C HIS A 51 -8.90 6.72 6.74
N GLN A 52 -8.87 7.11 5.50
CA GLN A 52 -9.30 8.45 5.11
C GLN A 52 -10.83 8.62 5.27
N SER A 53 -11.29 9.87 5.29
CA SER A 53 -12.71 10.22 5.36
C SER A 53 -13.08 11.29 4.33
N GLY A 54 -14.39 11.41 4.04
CA GLY A 54 -14.91 12.43 3.13
C GLY A 54 -14.32 12.35 1.73
N ILE A 55 -13.86 13.48 1.18
CA ILE A 55 -13.32 13.54 -0.19
C ILE A 55 -12.03 12.72 -0.34
N PHE A 56 -11.22 12.58 0.73
CA PHE A 56 -10.00 11.80 0.73
C PHE A 56 -10.29 10.30 0.55
N GLN A 57 -11.26 9.78 1.31
CA GLN A 57 -11.75 8.42 1.13
C GLN A 57 -12.37 8.22 -0.25
N ALA A 58 -13.19 9.17 -0.71
CA ALA A 58 -13.82 9.10 -2.02
C ALA A 58 -12.80 9.03 -3.17
N LEU A 59 -11.65 9.71 -3.04
CA LEU A 59 -10.56 9.61 -3.99
C LEU A 59 -9.87 8.22 -3.95
N GLU A 60 -9.57 7.70 -2.76
CA GLU A 60 -8.92 6.39 -2.60
C GLU A 60 -9.85 5.22 -2.99
N GLU A 61 -11.16 5.43 -2.96
CA GLU A 61 -12.16 4.47 -3.44
C GLU A 61 -12.56 4.71 -4.92
N GLY A 62 -11.90 5.65 -5.63
CA GLY A 62 -12.21 5.96 -7.03
C GLY A 62 -13.60 6.56 -7.26
N LYS A 63 -14.31 6.97 -6.20
CA LYS A 63 -15.62 7.66 -6.28
C LYS A 63 -15.49 9.12 -6.73
N LEU A 64 -14.32 9.70 -6.49
CA LEU A 64 -13.87 10.95 -7.09
C LEU A 64 -12.63 10.67 -7.93
N ASP A 65 -12.59 11.23 -9.13
CA ASP A 65 -11.36 11.30 -9.92
C ASP A 65 -10.45 12.43 -9.41
N GLU A 66 -9.27 12.56 -10.00
CA GLU A 66 -8.30 13.58 -9.60
C GLU A 66 -8.83 15.01 -9.81
N ILE A 67 -9.62 15.24 -10.85
CA ILE A 67 -10.19 16.57 -11.16
C ILE A 67 -11.27 16.92 -10.13
N GLY A 68 -12.17 15.98 -9.86
CA GLY A 68 -13.24 16.14 -8.85
C GLY A 68 -12.65 16.38 -7.47
N PHE A 69 -11.67 15.57 -7.06
CA PHE A 69 -10.98 15.77 -5.78
C PHE A 69 -10.32 17.15 -5.67
N ARG A 70 -9.58 17.56 -6.69
CA ARG A 70 -8.90 18.85 -6.73
C ARG A 70 -9.90 20.02 -6.66
N THR A 71 -11.03 19.89 -7.33
CA THR A 71 -12.10 20.89 -7.30
C THR A 71 -12.70 21.02 -5.91
N GLU A 72 -13.04 19.90 -5.26
CA GLU A 72 -13.59 19.90 -3.90
C GLU A 72 -12.57 20.39 -2.87
N LEU A 73 -11.32 19.96 -3.00
CA LEU A 73 -10.22 20.42 -2.14
C LEU A 73 -10.01 21.93 -2.30
N GLY A 74 -10.06 22.44 -3.54
CA GLY A 74 -9.97 23.88 -3.83
C GLY A 74 -11.08 24.69 -3.16
N ARG A 75 -12.31 24.18 -3.12
CA ARG A 75 -13.41 24.79 -2.37
C ARG A 75 -13.13 24.87 -0.87
N LEU A 76 -12.58 23.80 -0.29
CA LEU A 76 -12.20 23.77 1.12
C LEU A 76 -11.03 24.74 1.43
N CYS A 77 -10.13 24.92 0.48
CA CYS A 77 -8.99 25.84 0.58
C CYS A 77 -9.32 27.28 0.16
N ASN A 78 -10.56 27.58 -0.31
CA ASN A 78 -11.00 28.86 -0.87
C ASN A 78 -10.11 29.38 -2.00
N ARG A 79 -9.56 28.50 -2.83
CA ARG A 79 -8.74 28.84 -3.99
C ARG A 79 -8.65 27.68 -4.99
N GLU A 80 -8.27 28.00 -6.21
CA GLU A 80 -7.90 26.99 -7.17
C GLU A 80 -6.55 26.35 -6.81
N LEU A 81 -6.46 25.04 -7.03
CA LEU A 81 -5.25 24.25 -6.80
C LEU A 81 -4.81 23.60 -8.11
N SER A 82 -3.51 23.62 -8.37
CA SER A 82 -2.91 22.86 -9.46
C SER A 82 -2.74 21.37 -9.09
N PHE A 83 -2.57 20.52 -10.11
CA PHE A 83 -2.24 19.11 -9.89
C PHE A 83 -0.97 18.94 -9.05
N GLU A 84 0.06 19.71 -9.36
CA GLU A 84 1.36 19.62 -8.67
C GLU A 84 1.29 20.06 -7.20
N GLU A 85 0.47 21.05 -6.86
CA GLU A 85 0.26 21.45 -5.45
C GLU A 85 -0.42 20.33 -4.67
N VAL A 86 -1.43 19.69 -5.24
CA VAL A 86 -2.14 18.57 -4.60
C VAL A 86 -1.25 17.34 -4.54
N LYS A 87 -0.54 17.00 -5.61
CA LYS A 87 0.47 15.92 -5.62
C LYS A 87 1.50 16.14 -4.51
N LYS A 88 2.07 17.34 -4.41
CA LYS A 88 3.05 17.67 -3.37
C LYS A 88 2.47 17.55 -1.96
N ALA A 89 1.20 17.90 -1.76
CA ALA A 89 0.54 17.74 -0.46
C ALA A 89 0.36 16.26 -0.11
N TRP A 90 -0.07 15.40 -1.05
CA TRP A 90 -0.15 13.95 -0.87
C TRP A 90 1.22 13.32 -0.63
N LEU A 91 2.26 13.76 -1.34
CA LEU A 91 3.63 13.29 -1.12
C LEU A 91 4.19 13.71 0.25
N GLY A 92 3.53 14.64 0.94
CA GLY A 92 3.79 14.94 2.35
C GLY A 92 3.64 13.74 3.29
N PHE A 93 2.87 12.72 2.93
CA PHE A 93 2.83 11.46 3.69
C PHE A 93 4.18 10.74 3.67
N PHE A 94 4.93 10.80 2.57
CA PHE A 94 6.12 9.99 2.37
C PHE A 94 7.35 10.66 2.97
N VAL A 95 8.03 9.96 3.86
CA VAL A 95 9.26 10.43 4.54
C VAL A 95 10.48 10.00 3.73
N GLU A 96 10.50 8.73 3.35
CA GLU A 96 11.56 8.14 2.56
C GLU A 96 11.10 6.84 1.89
N VAL A 97 11.81 6.46 0.84
CA VAL A 97 11.78 5.13 0.24
C VAL A 97 13.17 4.51 0.48
N PRO A 98 13.32 3.63 1.49
CA PRO A 98 14.64 3.10 1.85
C PRO A 98 15.25 2.26 0.71
N PRO A 99 16.43 2.60 0.17
CA PRO A 99 17.05 1.83 -0.92
C PRO A 99 17.30 0.37 -0.56
N ALA A 100 17.55 0.09 0.73
CA ALA A 100 17.77 -1.26 1.22
C ALA A 100 16.51 -2.15 1.10
N ILE A 101 15.31 -1.58 1.28
CA ILE A 101 14.02 -2.27 1.07
C ILE A 101 13.83 -2.55 -0.42
N LEU A 102 14.06 -1.55 -1.28
CA LEU A 102 13.93 -1.73 -2.73
C LEU A 102 14.85 -2.81 -3.28
N LYS A 103 16.11 -2.83 -2.83
CA LYS A 103 17.06 -3.87 -3.20
C LYS A 103 16.60 -5.25 -2.72
N TYR A 104 16.04 -5.34 -1.53
CA TYR A 104 15.52 -6.60 -1.01
C TYR A 104 14.30 -7.09 -1.79
N LEU A 105 13.42 -6.21 -2.24
CA LEU A 105 12.32 -6.58 -3.14
C LEU A 105 12.84 -7.15 -4.48
N GLU A 106 13.93 -6.59 -5.05
CA GLU A 106 14.57 -7.15 -6.24
C GLU A 106 15.11 -8.57 -6.01
N GLU A 107 15.66 -8.85 -4.82
CA GLU A 107 16.09 -10.21 -4.47
C GLU A 107 14.90 -11.16 -4.30
N LEU A 108 13.87 -10.76 -3.56
CA LEU A 108 12.65 -11.55 -3.37
C LEU A 108 11.95 -11.87 -4.71
N LYS A 109 11.97 -10.93 -5.65
CA LYS A 109 11.35 -11.10 -6.98
C LYS A 109 11.99 -12.20 -7.82
N LYS A 110 13.19 -12.68 -7.47
CA LYS A 110 13.85 -13.81 -8.15
C LYS A 110 13.22 -15.16 -7.77
N GLU A 111 12.57 -15.23 -6.60
CA GLU A 111 12.05 -16.48 -6.02
C GLU A 111 10.54 -16.45 -5.87
N TYR A 112 9.95 -15.26 -5.67
CA TYR A 112 8.53 -15.07 -5.38
C TYR A 112 7.87 -14.14 -6.40
N ARG A 113 6.60 -14.36 -6.65
CA ARG A 113 5.75 -13.38 -7.31
C ARG A 113 5.47 -12.23 -6.33
N ILE A 114 5.73 -10.99 -6.74
CA ILE A 114 5.54 -9.81 -5.89
C ILE A 114 4.31 -9.03 -6.36
N LEU A 115 3.32 -8.89 -5.47
CA LEU A 115 2.15 -8.06 -5.68
C LEU A 115 2.15 -6.90 -4.67
N ILE A 116 1.57 -5.78 -5.05
CA ILE A 116 1.32 -4.65 -4.13
C ILE A 116 -0.18 -4.44 -4.02
N LEU A 117 -0.70 -4.40 -2.79
CA LEU A 117 -2.10 -4.10 -2.48
C LEU A 117 -2.15 -2.84 -1.60
N SER A 118 -2.55 -1.70 -2.17
CA SER A 118 -2.43 -0.40 -1.50
C SER A 118 -3.71 0.42 -1.52
N ASN A 119 -4.03 1.02 -0.37
CA ASN A 119 -4.94 2.15 -0.29
C ASN A 119 -4.18 3.38 -0.79
N THR A 120 -4.59 3.94 -1.92
CA THR A 120 -3.83 4.98 -2.61
C THR A 120 -4.69 5.76 -3.60
N ASN A 121 -4.08 6.69 -4.33
CA ASN A 121 -4.77 7.58 -5.25
C ASN A 121 -3.89 7.99 -6.44
N PRO A 122 -4.47 8.62 -7.49
CA PRO A 122 -3.74 8.98 -8.71
C PRO A 122 -2.55 9.93 -8.47
N TYR A 123 -2.63 10.83 -7.48
CA TYR A 123 -1.52 11.76 -7.19
C TYR A 123 -0.29 11.05 -6.67
N VAL A 124 -0.47 10.13 -5.72
CA VAL A 124 0.61 9.30 -5.18
C VAL A 124 1.19 8.41 -6.28
N MET A 125 0.32 7.76 -7.05
CA MET A 125 0.76 6.82 -8.08
C MET A 125 1.42 7.51 -9.28
N SER A 126 1.11 8.79 -9.57
CA SER A 126 1.84 9.57 -10.58
C SER A 126 3.33 9.73 -10.26
N TRP A 127 3.68 9.77 -8.97
CA TRP A 127 5.06 9.77 -8.50
C TRP A 127 5.62 8.34 -8.40
N ALA A 128 4.90 7.45 -7.71
CA ALA A 128 5.39 6.10 -7.44
C ALA A 128 5.68 5.30 -8.73
N CYS A 129 4.91 5.54 -9.80
CA CYS A 129 5.12 4.92 -11.11
C CYS A 129 6.04 5.72 -12.05
N SER A 130 6.73 6.74 -11.54
CA SER A 130 7.71 7.54 -12.30
C SER A 130 9.15 7.22 -11.90
N THR A 131 10.10 7.77 -12.65
CA THR A 131 11.54 7.68 -12.33
C THR A 131 11.95 8.47 -11.08
N GLU A 132 11.05 9.31 -10.54
CA GLU A 132 11.29 10.06 -9.30
C GLU A 132 11.12 9.21 -8.04
N PHE A 133 10.56 7.99 -8.18
CA PHE A 133 10.23 7.13 -7.05
C PHE A 133 11.46 6.65 -6.27
N SER A 134 12.50 6.23 -6.96
CA SER A 134 13.71 5.71 -6.32
C SER A 134 14.95 6.52 -6.69
N SER A 135 15.97 6.47 -5.83
CA SER A 135 17.27 7.09 -6.09
C SER A 135 17.99 6.53 -7.33
N GLU A 136 17.59 5.34 -7.80
CA GLU A 136 18.11 4.71 -9.01
C GLU A 136 17.31 5.05 -10.27
N GLY A 137 16.29 5.90 -10.17
CA GLY A 137 15.42 6.24 -11.29
C GLY A 137 14.47 5.11 -11.72
N LYS A 138 14.23 4.13 -10.87
CA LYS A 138 13.32 3.00 -11.12
C LYS A 138 11.95 3.27 -10.51
N PRO A 139 10.84 3.09 -11.25
CA PRO A 139 9.50 3.24 -10.73
C PRO A 139 9.10 2.06 -9.82
N LEU A 140 8.06 2.21 -9.01
CA LEU A 140 7.51 1.14 -8.15
C LEU A 140 7.17 -0.13 -8.95
N THR A 141 6.72 0.01 -10.19
CA THR A 141 6.43 -1.11 -11.11
C THR A 141 7.64 -1.97 -11.46
N HIS A 142 8.87 -1.48 -11.24
CA HIS A 142 10.08 -2.29 -11.39
C HIS A 142 10.19 -3.37 -10.31
N TYR A 143 9.72 -3.06 -9.10
CA TYR A 143 9.89 -3.89 -7.89
C TYR A 143 8.73 -4.87 -7.66
N ALA A 144 7.65 -4.77 -8.43
CA ALA A 144 6.48 -5.66 -8.32
C ALA A 144 6.05 -6.19 -9.69
N ASP A 145 5.39 -7.35 -9.70
CA ASP A 145 4.83 -7.93 -10.91
C ASP A 145 3.46 -7.33 -11.24
N ARG A 146 2.71 -6.90 -10.21
CA ARG A 146 1.44 -6.22 -10.38
C ARG A 146 1.10 -5.34 -9.18
N LEU A 147 0.40 -4.23 -9.47
CA LEU A 147 -0.13 -3.30 -8.48
C LEU A 147 -1.66 -3.44 -8.42
N TYR A 148 -2.21 -3.56 -7.22
CA TYR A 148 -3.62 -3.54 -6.89
C TYR A 148 -3.91 -2.28 -6.10
N LEU A 149 -4.54 -1.30 -6.76
CA LEU A 149 -4.68 0.06 -6.29
C LEU A 149 -6.14 0.34 -5.96
N SER A 150 -6.43 0.76 -4.74
CA SER A 150 -7.79 0.92 -4.22
C SER A 150 -8.68 1.79 -5.12
N TYR A 151 -8.16 2.93 -5.63
CA TYR A 151 -8.91 3.84 -6.47
C TYR A 151 -9.30 3.26 -7.85
N GLN A 152 -8.58 2.21 -8.32
CA GLN A 152 -8.93 1.49 -9.55
C GLN A 152 -9.91 0.35 -9.29
N ILE A 153 -9.83 -0.24 -8.10
CA ILE A 153 -10.68 -1.37 -7.68
C ILE A 153 -12.04 -0.87 -7.16
N GLY A 154 -12.07 0.32 -6.56
CA GLY A 154 -13.28 0.90 -5.97
C GLY A 154 -13.47 0.61 -4.48
N TYR A 155 -12.53 -0.06 -3.84
CA TYR A 155 -12.57 -0.44 -2.43
C TYR A 155 -11.21 -0.27 -1.77
N THR A 156 -11.20 0.13 -0.49
CA THR A 156 -10.00 0.23 0.33
C THR A 156 -9.89 -0.93 1.32
N LYS A 157 -8.68 -1.35 1.68
CA LYS A 157 -8.46 -2.24 2.83
C LYS A 157 -9.00 -1.56 4.11
N PRO A 158 -9.65 -2.29 5.03
CA PRO A 158 -9.82 -3.75 5.09
C PRO A 158 -11.15 -4.25 4.50
N ALA A 159 -11.78 -3.56 3.55
CA ALA A 159 -13.00 -4.04 2.91
C ALA A 159 -12.74 -5.40 2.23
N PRO A 160 -13.62 -6.40 2.41
CA PRO A 160 -13.41 -7.75 1.85
C PRO A 160 -13.37 -7.76 0.32
N GLU A 161 -13.97 -6.77 -0.35
CA GLU A 161 -14.05 -6.66 -1.80
C GLU A 161 -12.67 -6.50 -2.45
N ILE A 162 -11.76 -5.72 -1.83
CA ILE A 162 -10.42 -5.51 -2.40
C ILE A 162 -9.58 -6.80 -2.34
N PHE A 163 -9.75 -7.62 -1.28
CA PHE A 163 -9.07 -8.91 -1.15
C PHE A 163 -9.65 -9.94 -2.14
N ARG A 164 -10.98 -10.00 -2.31
CA ARG A 164 -11.61 -10.86 -3.33
C ARG A 164 -11.13 -10.48 -4.72
N HIS A 165 -11.13 -9.19 -5.05
CA HIS A 165 -10.64 -8.72 -6.35
C HIS A 165 -9.18 -9.14 -6.58
N LEU A 166 -8.30 -8.97 -5.58
CA LEU A 166 -6.91 -9.41 -5.67
C LEU A 166 -6.81 -10.92 -5.96
N ILE A 167 -7.53 -11.76 -5.20
CA ILE A 167 -7.50 -13.22 -5.35
C ILE A 167 -8.00 -13.63 -6.73
N ASP A 168 -9.18 -13.16 -7.12
CA ASP A 168 -9.84 -13.54 -8.37
C ASP A 168 -9.03 -13.12 -9.60
N ASP A 169 -8.49 -11.91 -9.60
CA ASP A 169 -7.76 -11.35 -10.73
C ASP A 169 -6.31 -11.86 -10.83
N SER A 170 -5.65 -12.11 -9.69
CA SER A 170 -4.28 -12.64 -9.68
C SER A 170 -4.21 -14.16 -9.84
N GLY A 171 -5.29 -14.86 -9.52
CA GLY A 171 -5.37 -16.33 -9.52
C GLY A 171 -4.50 -16.98 -8.44
N ILE A 172 -4.15 -16.27 -7.37
CA ILE A 172 -3.35 -16.83 -6.28
C ILE A 172 -4.18 -17.73 -5.38
N CYS A 173 -3.51 -18.72 -4.76
CA CYS A 173 -4.05 -19.49 -3.66
C CYS A 173 -3.69 -18.76 -2.35
N PRO A 174 -4.65 -18.34 -1.51
CA PRO A 174 -4.33 -17.58 -0.30
C PRO A 174 -3.33 -18.28 0.62
N GLU A 175 -3.44 -19.60 0.77
CA GLU A 175 -2.54 -20.40 1.61
C GLU A 175 -1.09 -20.43 1.09
N GLU A 176 -0.88 -20.13 -0.20
CA GLU A 176 0.44 -20.00 -0.84
C GLU A 176 0.92 -18.54 -0.90
N ALA A 177 0.25 -17.62 -0.20
CA ALA A 177 0.57 -16.21 -0.22
C ALA A 177 0.83 -15.65 1.18
N LEU A 178 1.80 -14.72 1.28
CA LEU A 178 2.10 -13.97 2.49
C LEU A 178 1.74 -12.50 2.28
N PHE A 179 0.82 -11.99 3.09
CA PHE A 179 0.39 -10.58 3.11
C PHE A 179 1.15 -9.79 4.18
N VAL A 180 1.81 -8.72 3.78
CA VAL A 180 2.69 -7.87 4.60
C VAL A 180 2.11 -6.46 4.65
N ASP A 181 1.69 -6.00 5.83
CA ASP A 181 1.01 -4.70 6.00
C ASP A 181 1.32 -4.14 7.40
N ASP A 182 1.32 -2.81 7.59
CA ASP A 182 1.52 -2.17 8.88
C ASP A 182 0.19 -1.89 9.63
N GLY A 183 -0.94 -2.07 8.97
CA GLY A 183 -2.28 -1.90 9.53
C GLY A 183 -2.84 -3.20 10.11
N ALA A 184 -2.98 -3.30 11.44
CA ALA A 184 -3.47 -4.50 12.11
C ALA A 184 -4.86 -4.96 11.63
N SER A 185 -5.75 -4.04 11.24
CA SER A 185 -7.07 -4.38 10.69
C SER A 185 -6.97 -5.03 9.30
N ASN A 186 -6.01 -4.59 8.49
CA ASN A 186 -5.74 -5.15 7.17
C ASN A 186 -5.16 -6.56 7.30
N VAL A 187 -4.18 -6.73 8.19
CA VAL A 187 -3.57 -8.03 8.53
C VAL A 187 -4.62 -9.03 8.98
N LYS A 188 -5.47 -8.65 9.95
CA LYS A 188 -6.58 -9.47 10.41
C LYS A 188 -7.53 -9.87 9.28
N LYS A 189 -7.84 -8.95 8.36
CA LYS A 189 -8.67 -9.27 7.20
C LYS A 189 -7.96 -10.24 6.25
N GLY A 190 -6.67 -10.11 6.04
CA GLY A 190 -5.86 -11.06 5.28
C GLY A 190 -5.92 -12.48 5.86
N GLU A 191 -5.83 -12.63 7.19
CA GLU A 191 -5.99 -13.92 7.88
C GLU A 191 -7.37 -14.55 7.64
N GLU A 192 -8.44 -13.74 7.65
CA GLU A 192 -9.81 -14.21 7.36
C GLU A 192 -9.94 -14.76 5.92
N PHE A 193 -9.10 -14.33 5.00
CA PHE A 193 -9.01 -14.83 3.63
C PHE A 193 -8.07 -16.03 3.45
N GLY A 194 -7.37 -16.44 4.51
CA GLY A 194 -6.47 -17.60 4.51
C GLY A 194 -5.03 -17.28 4.12
N PHE A 195 -4.65 -16.00 4.02
CA PHE A 195 -3.25 -15.63 3.82
C PHE A 195 -2.41 -15.93 5.06
N HIS A 196 -1.16 -16.33 4.85
CA HIS A 196 -0.13 -16.06 5.85
C HIS A 196 0.01 -14.55 5.99
N THR A 197 0.29 -14.06 7.19
CA THR A 197 0.35 -12.61 7.42
C THR A 197 1.60 -12.21 8.18
N PHE A 198 2.06 -10.98 7.93
CA PHE A 198 3.13 -10.36 8.67
C PHE A 198 2.77 -8.89 8.94
N CYS A 199 2.47 -8.58 10.20
CA CYS A 199 2.23 -7.21 10.66
C CYS A 199 3.55 -6.60 11.12
N LEU A 200 3.93 -5.48 10.54
CA LEU A 200 5.16 -4.78 10.87
C LEU A 200 4.90 -3.34 11.35
N ALA A 201 5.90 -2.70 11.93
CA ALA A 201 5.82 -1.30 12.30
C ALA A 201 6.26 -0.41 11.12
N ASN A 202 5.48 0.65 10.83
CA ASN A 202 5.84 1.65 9.81
C ASN A 202 7.27 2.17 9.99
N GLY A 203 8.05 2.09 8.91
CA GLY A 203 9.44 2.54 8.88
C GLY A 203 10.45 1.63 9.57
N SER A 204 10.05 0.41 10.00
CA SER A 204 10.98 -0.60 10.50
C SER A 204 11.77 -1.25 9.35
N ASP A 205 12.98 -1.72 9.68
CA ASP A 205 13.72 -2.62 8.79
C ASP A 205 13.28 -4.07 9.05
N TRP A 206 12.29 -4.50 8.29
CA TRP A 206 11.62 -5.79 8.46
C TRP A 206 12.28 -6.95 7.69
N ARG A 207 13.40 -6.72 7.00
CA ARG A 207 14.02 -7.70 6.09
C ARG A 207 14.44 -9.00 6.78
N SER A 208 15.08 -8.90 7.94
CA SER A 208 15.51 -10.07 8.72
C SER A 208 14.32 -10.89 9.22
N ASP A 209 13.28 -10.21 9.70
CA ASP A 209 12.09 -10.86 10.27
C ASP A 209 11.27 -11.57 9.19
N LEU A 210 11.13 -10.93 8.00
CA LEU A 210 10.49 -11.55 6.85
C LEU A 210 11.29 -12.77 6.37
N SER A 211 12.63 -12.69 6.27
CA SER A 211 13.47 -13.83 5.89
C SER A 211 13.29 -15.01 6.85
N ALA A 212 13.28 -14.75 8.17
CA ALA A 212 13.07 -15.78 9.17
C ALA A 212 11.65 -16.39 9.12
N LEU A 213 10.64 -15.57 8.78
CA LEU A 213 9.27 -16.05 8.59
C LEU A 213 9.17 -16.95 7.36
N LEU A 214 9.72 -16.54 6.23
CA LEU A 214 9.70 -17.33 4.99
C LEU A 214 10.39 -18.69 5.16
N GLN A 215 11.51 -18.75 5.89
CA GLN A 215 12.19 -20.02 6.22
C GLN A 215 11.33 -20.96 7.08
N ARG A 216 10.41 -20.43 7.88
CA ARG A 216 9.49 -21.26 8.68
C ARG A 216 8.27 -21.74 7.90
N LEU A 217 7.91 -21.04 6.85
CA LEU A 217 6.76 -21.35 5.99
C LEU A 217 7.13 -22.26 4.80
N GLY A 218 8.40 -22.37 4.45
CA GLY A 218 8.94 -23.25 3.40
C GLY A 218 9.55 -24.49 4.00
#